data_69ef727bcdc04b9e3bce2018c9d78e03
#
_entry.id   69ef727bcdc04b9e3bce2018c9d78e03
#
_cell.length_a   1.000
_cell.length_b   1.000
_cell.length_c   1.000
_cell.angle_alpha   90.00
_cell.angle_beta   90.00
_cell.angle_gamma   90.00
#
_symmetry.space_group_name_H-M   'P 1'
#
loop_
_entity.id
_entity.type
_entity.pdbx_description
1 polymer ?
#
loop_
_entity_poly.entity_id
_entity_poly.type
_entity_poly.pdbx_seq_one_letter_code
_entity_poly.pdbx_strand_id
1 'polypeptide(L)'
;MKRKGDFYMYSGLFLTLMLVATLLFWKEGVKVLGIRTDSIFSVIDPKIPDIVAPADETSKCPIQSHIEYYYYAKPGGSERRNNKFGIYIYAEVGEYFELAQKLVNSNGGDWGYVLIPFNVKDKSSDKWSTVFLKLREKHLIPILQLHDVDTADYKDQTDEAAAFLNSFAWPVKQRYVSVYNEPNDAAFWRGKVDPEEYADILNYTIKIFKKENSDFFMLNGAFNISAPNTATTMDAVEYMEKMNGKVDGIFKKLDGWASHAYPQPNFSGDLDTEGRNGIRAYKYELSILKDKFGVNKDLPVFITETGWAHAEGEVYNSSYFSSDKAAENIKKAYEKYWLKDDDVAAVTPFTIWYKAPYDHFSWVREDYVPYSSYETVKSLKKIAGNPEKLETARVTSVDCE
;
A
#
# COMPACT_ATOMS: atom_id res chain seq x y z
N MET A 1 -10.75 -26.89 41.21
CA MET A 1 -11.34 -25.54 41.26
C MET A 1 -10.23 -24.52 41.46
N LYS A 2 -9.71 -23.91 40.42
CA LYS A 2 -8.88 -22.70 40.46
C LYS A 2 -9.13 -21.88 39.19
N ARG A 3 -9.74 -20.79 39.39
CA ARG A 3 -9.88 -19.50 38.73
C ARG A 3 -9.39 -19.38 37.26
N LYS A 4 -10.36 -19.39 36.36
CA LYS A 4 -10.32 -18.73 35.05
C LYS A 4 -10.95 -17.34 35.28
N GLY A 5 -10.17 -16.31 35.38
CA GLY A 5 -10.73 -14.97 35.66
C GLY A 5 -9.85 -13.80 35.30
N ASP A 6 -8.56 -14.00 35.10
CA ASP A 6 -7.62 -12.88 35.07
C ASP A 6 -7.09 -12.48 33.68
N PHE A 7 -7.58 -13.11 32.62
CA PHE A 7 -7.02 -12.85 31.25
C PHE A 7 -7.74 -11.72 30.51
N TYR A 8 -8.93 -11.31 30.92
CA TYR A 8 -9.70 -10.26 30.22
C TYR A 8 -9.53 -8.84 30.80
N MET A 9 -8.85 -8.70 31.93
CA MET A 9 -8.69 -7.38 32.57
C MET A 9 -7.45 -6.62 32.07
N TYR A 10 -6.52 -7.26 31.42
CA TYR A 10 -5.29 -6.63 30.92
C TYR A 10 -5.39 -6.05 29.52
N SER A 11 -6.33 -6.51 28.68
CA SER A 11 -6.51 -5.99 27.31
C SER A 11 -7.15 -4.59 27.29
N GLY A 12 -8.04 -4.27 28.22
CA GLY A 12 -8.67 -2.95 28.30
C GLY A 12 -7.76 -1.85 28.86
N LEU A 13 -6.81 -2.20 29.72
CA LEU A 13 -5.88 -1.22 30.33
C LEU A 13 -4.73 -0.85 29.38
N PHE A 14 -4.39 -1.73 28.46
CA PHE A 14 -3.31 -1.50 27.48
C PHE A 14 -3.73 -0.55 26.35
N LEU A 15 -4.99 -0.55 25.93
CA LEU A 15 -5.48 0.41 24.93
C LEU A 15 -5.54 1.85 25.46
N THR A 16 -5.85 2.03 26.76
CA THR A 16 -5.90 3.35 27.38
C THR A 16 -4.50 3.93 27.64
N LEU A 17 -3.51 3.11 27.89
CA LEU A 17 -2.11 3.53 28.05
C LEU A 17 -1.45 3.92 26.74
N MET A 18 -1.83 3.32 25.60
CA MET A 18 -1.33 3.71 24.29
C MET A 18 -1.83 5.09 23.83
N LEU A 19 -3.08 5.44 24.15
CA LEU A 19 -3.63 6.77 23.85
C LEU A 19 -2.96 7.89 24.67
N VAL A 20 -2.45 7.60 25.86
CA VAL A 20 -1.75 8.56 26.70
C VAL A 20 -0.28 8.72 26.33
N ALA A 21 0.37 7.65 25.83
CA ALA A 21 1.77 7.72 25.41
C ALA A 21 1.96 8.56 24.13
N THR A 22 1.02 8.48 23.18
CA THR A 22 1.06 9.29 21.96
C THR A 22 0.81 10.78 22.21
N LEU A 23 0.14 11.14 23.32
CA LEU A 23 -0.11 12.55 23.67
C LEU A 23 1.04 13.20 24.48
N LEU A 24 1.97 12.41 25.03
CA LEU A 24 3.08 12.93 25.85
C LEU A 24 4.37 13.22 25.05
N PHE A 25 4.52 12.63 23.86
CA PHE A 25 5.69 12.91 23.00
C PHE A 25 5.53 14.13 22.08
N TRP A 26 4.41 14.82 22.12
CA TRP A 26 4.11 15.99 21.26
C TRP A 26 4.41 17.34 21.91
N LYS A 27 5.07 17.40 23.05
CA LYS A 27 5.28 18.65 23.81
C LYS A 27 6.70 19.22 23.86
N GLU A 28 7.68 18.64 23.16
CA GLU A 28 8.99 19.28 23.06
C GLU A 28 9.31 19.69 21.61
N GLY A 29 8.97 20.95 21.32
CA GLY A 29 9.27 21.59 20.05
C GLY A 29 10.75 21.86 19.88
N VAL A 30 11.33 21.34 18.81
CA VAL A 30 12.60 21.82 18.28
C VAL A 30 12.29 22.95 17.30
N LYS A 31 12.68 24.16 17.64
CA LYS A 31 12.71 25.29 16.73
C LYS A 31 13.85 25.11 15.74
N VAL A 32 13.55 24.89 14.47
CA VAL A 32 14.51 25.05 13.38
C VAL A 32 14.07 26.20 12.50
N LEU A 33 15.05 27.02 12.17
CA LEU A 33 14.98 28.30 11.47
C LEU A 33 14.11 28.27 10.22
N GLY A 34 13.40 29.40 10.01
CA GLY A 34 12.53 29.64 8.89
C GLY A 34 13.27 29.67 7.54
N ILE A 35 12.71 28.94 6.62
CA ILE A 35 12.81 29.20 5.18
C ILE A 35 11.36 29.22 4.67
N ARG A 36 10.90 30.42 4.33
CA ARG A 36 9.66 30.60 3.59
C ARG A 36 9.91 30.10 2.15
N THR A 37 9.23 29.05 1.77
CA THR A 37 9.09 28.69 0.35
C THR A 37 7.60 28.75 0.01
N ASP A 38 7.18 29.90 -0.48
CA ASP A 38 5.92 30.03 -1.20
C ASP A 38 6.13 29.36 -2.57
N SER A 39 5.85 28.06 -2.66
CA SER A 39 5.76 27.37 -3.94
C SER A 39 4.36 26.77 -4.07
N ILE A 40 3.55 27.46 -4.84
CA ILE A 40 2.25 27.01 -5.30
C ILE A 40 2.50 25.92 -6.34
N PHE A 41 2.27 24.66 -5.98
CA PHE A 41 2.23 23.55 -6.94
C PHE A 41 0.82 23.44 -7.52
N SER A 42 0.63 23.91 -8.75
CA SER A 42 -0.55 23.60 -9.54
C SER A 42 -0.26 22.35 -10.38
N VAL A 43 -0.98 21.27 -10.11
CA VAL A 43 -1.06 20.12 -11.02
C VAL A 43 -1.94 20.54 -12.20
N ILE A 44 -1.33 20.73 -13.36
CA ILE A 44 -2.06 21.03 -14.60
C ILE A 44 -2.35 19.71 -15.31
N ASP A 45 -3.65 19.38 -15.48
CA ASP A 45 -4.13 18.36 -16.40
C ASP A 45 -3.63 18.71 -17.82
N PRO A 46 -2.98 17.78 -18.57
CA PRO A 46 -2.40 18.09 -19.88
C PRO A 46 -3.47 18.13 -20.99
N LYS A 47 -4.45 18.99 -20.87
CA LYS A 47 -5.11 19.59 -22.03
C LYS A 47 -4.43 20.93 -22.25
N ILE A 48 -3.44 20.92 -23.12
CA ILE A 48 -2.71 22.12 -23.54
C ILE A 48 -3.75 23.11 -24.11
N PRO A 49 -3.99 24.24 -23.47
CA PRO A 49 -4.46 25.40 -24.19
C PRO A 49 -3.20 26.13 -24.70
N ASP A 50 -3.18 26.50 -25.98
CA ASP A 50 -2.23 27.46 -26.53
C ASP A 50 -2.35 28.76 -25.72
N ILE A 51 -1.48 28.91 -24.72
CA ILE A 51 -1.35 30.21 -24.03
C ILE A 51 -0.40 31.06 -24.90
N VAL A 52 -0.98 31.80 -25.81
CA VAL A 52 -0.31 32.94 -26.43
C VAL A 52 -0.24 34.02 -25.34
N ALA A 53 0.95 34.25 -24.80
CA ALA A 53 1.18 35.38 -23.93
C ALA A 53 0.99 36.68 -24.73
N PRO A 54 0.32 37.71 -24.15
CA PRO A 54 0.21 39.01 -24.84
C PRO A 54 1.62 39.60 -24.97
N ALA A 55 2.01 39.92 -26.20
CA ALA A 55 3.26 40.60 -26.47
C ALA A 55 3.16 42.06 -25.95
N ASP A 56 3.98 42.36 -24.95
CA ASP A 56 4.26 43.77 -24.58
C ASP A 56 5.41 44.29 -25.46
N GLU A 57 5.10 45.21 -26.34
CA GLU A 57 5.99 45.70 -27.40
C GLU A 57 7.13 46.63 -26.92
N THR A 58 7.42 46.75 -25.62
CA THR A 58 8.35 47.76 -25.11
C THR A 58 9.54 47.27 -24.28
N SER A 59 9.76 45.97 -24.08
CA SER A 59 10.92 45.51 -23.31
C SER A 59 11.96 44.77 -24.16
N LYS A 60 13.15 45.32 -24.21
CA LYS A 60 14.35 44.63 -24.71
C LYS A 60 14.66 43.43 -23.81
N CYS A 61 14.44 42.23 -24.31
CA CYS A 61 14.70 40.91 -23.71
C CYS A 61 14.13 40.68 -22.33
N PRO A 62 13.10 39.82 -22.19
CA PRO A 62 12.59 39.42 -20.89
C PRO A 62 13.60 38.51 -20.19
N ILE A 63 13.63 38.61 -18.86
CA ILE A 63 14.34 37.72 -17.95
C ILE A 63 14.00 36.28 -18.35
N GLN A 64 15.01 35.41 -18.54
CA GLN A 64 14.84 34.00 -18.81
C GLN A 64 14.06 33.37 -17.64
N SER A 65 12.76 33.22 -17.80
CA SER A 65 11.95 32.44 -16.86
C SER A 65 11.95 31.00 -17.33
N HIS A 66 12.57 30.14 -16.55
CA HIS A 66 12.46 28.69 -16.76
C HIS A 66 11.16 28.20 -16.14
N ILE A 67 10.24 27.71 -16.96
CA ILE A 67 9.03 27.03 -16.47
C ILE A 67 9.33 25.54 -16.41
N GLU A 68 9.30 24.96 -15.21
CA GLU A 68 9.33 23.53 -15.02
C GLU A 68 7.90 23.01 -14.90
N TYR A 69 7.56 21.97 -15.65
CA TYR A 69 6.28 21.29 -15.54
C TYR A 69 6.46 19.77 -15.45
N TYR A 70 5.53 19.12 -14.77
CA TYR A 70 5.51 17.69 -14.61
C TYR A 70 4.57 17.03 -15.62
N TYR A 71 4.97 15.89 -16.15
CA TYR A 71 4.15 15.07 -17.04
C TYR A 71 4.42 13.60 -16.82
N TYR A 72 3.48 12.73 -17.16
CA TYR A 72 3.69 11.28 -17.12
C TYR A 72 4.21 10.79 -18.47
N ALA A 73 5.48 10.37 -18.49
CA ALA A 73 6.11 9.82 -19.67
C ALA A 73 5.61 8.41 -19.93
N LYS A 74 5.12 8.16 -21.16
CA LYS A 74 4.78 6.80 -21.57
C LYS A 74 6.03 5.94 -21.63
N PRO A 75 5.94 4.65 -21.22
CA PRO A 75 7.06 3.72 -21.33
C PRO A 75 7.61 3.67 -22.76
N GLY A 76 8.92 3.77 -22.89
CA GLY A 76 9.59 3.47 -24.15
C GLY A 76 9.54 1.97 -24.44
N GLY A 77 9.12 1.56 -25.66
CA GLY A 77 9.02 0.15 -26.06
C GLY A 77 7.62 -0.45 -25.94
N SER A 78 7.43 -1.63 -26.53
CA SER A 78 6.12 -2.27 -26.67
C SER A 78 5.68 -3.06 -25.44
N GLU A 79 6.56 -3.31 -24.47
CA GLU A 79 6.26 -4.16 -23.31
C GLU A 79 6.27 -3.34 -22.02
N ARG A 80 5.13 -3.34 -21.30
CA ARG A 80 5.10 -2.94 -19.90
C ARG A 80 5.81 -4.03 -19.09
N ARG A 81 6.96 -3.68 -18.52
CA ARG A 81 7.66 -4.53 -17.58
C ARG A 81 7.26 -4.14 -16.18
N ASN A 82 7.04 -5.13 -15.34
CA ASN A 82 6.67 -4.93 -13.96
C ASN A 82 7.68 -5.60 -13.03
N ASN A 83 8.33 -4.79 -12.19
CA ASN A 83 9.09 -5.30 -11.07
C ASN A 83 8.13 -5.68 -9.94
N LYS A 84 7.77 -6.95 -9.84
CA LYS A 84 6.76 -7.45 -8.89
C LYS A 84 7.17 -7.37 -7.42
N PHE A 85 8.45 -7.07 -7.13
CA PHE A 85 8.96 -7.01 -5.77
C PHE A 85 8.47 -5.78 -5.03
N GLY A 86 8.06 -5.98 -3.78
CA GLY A 86 7.62 -4.93 -2.88
C GLY A 86 7.89 -5.27 -1.43
N ILE A 87 7.52 -4.36 -0.53
CA ILE A 87 7.57 -4.53 0.92
C ILE A 87 6.58 -3.58 1.59
N TYR A 88 6.02 -3.99 2.73
CA TYR A 88 5.19 -3.14 3.58
C TYR A 88 6.08 -2.22 4.44
N ILE A 89 5.84 -0.90 4.41
CA ILE A 89 6.59 0.11 5.18
C ILE A 89 5.65 1.12 5.82
N TYR A 90 6.16 1.92 6.75
CA TYR A 90 5.46 3.03 7.36
C TYR A 90 6.02 4.37 6.90
N ALA A 91 5.12 5.33 6.64
CA ALA A 91 5.47 6.66 6.12
C ALA A 91 6.30 7.50 7.10
N GLU A 92 6.15 7.24 8.40
CA GLU A 92 6.74 8.00 9.49
C GLU A 92 8.26 7.81 9.64
N VAL A 93 8.82 6.74 9.09
CA VAL A 93 10.23 6.37 9.27
C VAL A 93 10.99 6.52 7.96
N GLY A 94 11.84 7.53 7.89
CA GLY A 94 12.59 7.88 6.68
C GLY A 94 13.51 6.78 6.18
N GLU A 95 14.13 6.04 7.09
CA GLU A 95 15.04 4.93 6.84
C GLU A 95 14.36 3.76 6.11
N TYR A 96 13.05 3.59 6.28
CA TYR A 96 12.32 2.51 5.61
C TYR A 96 12.28 2.69 4.09
N PHE A 97 12.29 3.92 3.60
CA PHE A 97 12.35 4.18 2.14
C PHE A 97 13.72 3.78 1.57
N GLU A 98 14.82 3.99 2.33
CA GLU A 98 16.17 3.55 1.94
C GLU A 98 16.26 2.02 1.91
N LEU A 99 15.75 1.38 2.95
CA LEU A 99 15.72 -0.08 3.05
C LEU A 99 14.85 -0.69 1.94
N ALA A 100 13.67 -0.13 1.71
CA ALA A 100 12.78 -0.58 0.64
C ALA A 100 13.46 -0.46 -0.74
N GLN A 101 14.07 0.69 -1.08
CA GLN A 101 14.79 0.88 -2.33
C GLN A 101 15.90 -0.17 -2.51
N LYS A 102 16.75 -0.34 -1.48
CA LYS A 102 17.84 -1.32 -1.49
C LYS A 102 17.34 -2.76 -1.61
N LEU A 103 16.12 -3.05 -1.18
CA LEU A 103 15.49 -4.36 -1.27
C LEU A 103 14.87 -4.59 -2.64
N VAL A 104 13.94 -3.73 -3.04
CA VAL A 104 13.08 -4.00 -4.20
C VAL A 104 13.70 -3.58 -5.52
N ASN A 105 14.64 -2.62 -5.51
CA ASN A 105 15.33 -2.11 -6.70
C ASN A 105 16.77 -2.64 -6.84
N SER A 106 17.13 -3.67 -6.06
CA SER A 106 18.45 -4.33 -6.15
C SER A 106 18.53 -5.30 -7.33
N ASN A 107 19.75 -5.75 -7.64
CA ASN A 107 20.05 -6.86 -8.55
C ASN A 107 19.31 -6.81 -9.91
N GLY A 108 19.30 -5.65 -10.54
CA GLY A 108 18.67 -5.39 -11.84
C GLY A 108 17.23 -4.91 -11.76
N GLY A 109 16.70 -4.73 -10.55
CA GLY A 109 15.37 -4.13 -10.31
C GLY A 109 15.37 -2.62 -10.40
N ASP A 110 14.23 -2.08 -10.75
CA ASP A 110 13.86 -0.67 -10.64
C ASP A 110 12.34 -0.58 -10.56
N TRP A 111 11.79 0.48 -9.98
CA TRP A 111 10.35 0.70 -9.84
C TRP A 111 9.63 -0.46 -9.14
N GLY A 112 10.17 -0.90 -7.99
CA GLY A 112 9.48 -1.83 -7.08
C GLY A 112 8.40 -1.14 -6.26
N TYR A 113 7.60 -1.94 -5.55
CA TYR A 113 6.43 -1.47 -4.82
C TYR A 113 6.70 -1.27 -3.34
N VAL A 114 5.94 -0.36 -2.75
CA VAL A 114 5.80 -0.25 -1.29
C VAL A 114 4.33 -0.13 -0.92
N LEU A 115 3.88 -0.93 0.05
CA LEU A 115 2.58 -0.73 0.66
C LEU A 115 2.76 0.20 1.86
N ILE A 116 1.95 1.25 1.93
CA ILE A 116 2.04 2.27 2.98
C ILE A 116 0.64 2.51 3.56
N PRO A 117 0.42 2.32 4.88
CA PRO A 117 -0.81 2.73 5.52
C PRO A 117 -1.03 4.23 5.40
N PHE A 118 -2.24 4.63 5.02
CA PHE A 118 -2.69 6.01 4.98
C PHE A 118 -3.90 6.19 5.88
N ASN A 119 -3.71 6.91 6.99
CA ASN A 119 -4.81 7.29 7.85
C ASN A 119 -5.68 8.33 7.14
N VAL A 120 -6.96 8.01 6.89
CA VAL A 120 -7.89 8.91 6.16
C VAL A 120 -8.11 10.24 6.86
N LYS A 121 -7.75 10.35 8.13
CA LYS A 121 -7.81 11.59 8.92
C LYS A 121 -6.50 12.38 8.89
N ASP A 122 -5.40 11.82 8.35
CA ASP A 122 -4.10 12.49 8.25
C ASP A 122 -4.09 13.49 7.08
N LYS A 123 -4.06 14.76 7.41
CA LYS A 123 -4.00 15.89 6.46
C LYS A 123 -2.66 16.63 6.53
N SER A 124 -1.60 15.98 7.00
CA SER A 124 -0.26 16.57 7.08
C SER A 124 0.38 16.72 5.71
N SER A 125 0.19 17.86 5.06
CA SER A 125 0.73 18.14 3.74
C SER A 125 2.26 18.07 3.70
N ASP A 126 2.95 18.55 4.75
CA ASP A 126 4.41 18.51 4.83
C ASP A 126 4.95 17.09 4.89
N LYS A 127 4.32 16.25 5.74
CA LYS A 127 4.66 14.81 5.83
C LYS A 127 4.50 14.14 4.47
N TRP A 128 3.32 14.27 3.87
CA TRP A 128 3.01 13.55 2.63
C TRP A 128 3.75 14.10 1.42
N SER A 129 4.03 15.41 1.36
CA SER A 129 4.94 15.98 0.35
C SER A 129 6.33 15.34 0.43
N THR A 130 6.87 15.17 1.64
CA THR A 130 8.15 14.50 1.87
C THR A 130 8.09 13.03 1.47
N VAL A 131 7.00 12.32 1.78
CA VAL A 131 6.78 10.92 1.39
C VAL A 131 6.78 10.79 -0.14
N PHE A 132 5.96 11.58 -0.84
CA PHE A 132 5.90 11.52 -2.31
C PHE A 132 7.20 11.92 -2.99
N LEU A 133 7.96 12.86 -2.41
CA LEU A 133 9.31 13.19 -2.87
C LEU A 133 10.25 11.98 -2.77
N LYS A 134 10.30 11.33 -1.60
CA LYS A 134 11.13 10.13 -1.37
C LYS A 134 10.73 8.99 -2.31
N LEU A 135 9.44 8.76 -2.52
CA LEU A 135 8.95 7.73 -3.44
C LEU A 135 9.46 7.96 -4.87
N ARG A 136 9.43 9.23 -5.35
CA ARG A 136 9.96 9.58 -6.68
C ARG A 136 11.47 9.39 -6.76
N GLU A 137 12.22 9.95 -5.81
CA GLU A 137 13.69 9.89 -5.79
C GLU A 137 14.21 8.45 -5.73
N LYS A 138 13.45 7.56 -5.11
CA LYS A 138 13.85 6.16 -4.90
C LYS A 138 13.22 5.17 -5.86
N HIS A 139 12.47 5.68 -6.84
CA HIS A 139 11.72 4.85 -7.79
C HIS A 139 10.87 3.78 -7.09
N LEU A 140 10.06 4.20 -6.12
CA LEU A 140 9.14 3.33 -5.40
C LEU A 140 7.71 3.63 -5.81
N ILE A 141 6.96 2.59 -6.16
CA ILE A 141 5.54 2.68 -6.51
C ILE A 141 4.71 2.46 -5.25
N PRO A 142 3.97 3.47 -4.75
CA PRO A 142 3.14 3.30 -3.57
C PRO A 142 1.84 2.57 -3.89
N ILE A 143 1.47 1.64 -2.99
CA ILE A 143 0.11 1.17 -2.79
C ILE A 143 -0.33 1.77 -1.45
N LEU A 144 -1.22 2.76 -1.47
CA LEU A 144 -1.72 3.36 -0.24
C LEU A 144 -2.88 2.56 0.30
N GLN A 145 -2.71 2.00 1.50
CA GLN A 145 -3.76 1.27 2.20
C GLN A 145 -4.50 2.21 3.14
N LEU A 146 -5.75 2.54 2.81
CA LEU A 146 -6.57 3.37 3.67
C LEU A 146 -6.83 2.67 5.01
N HIS A 147 -6.80 3.43 6.10
CA HIS A 147 -7.16 2.91 7.42
C HIS A 147 -7.79 3.99 8.31
N ASP A 148 -8.31 3.58 9.45
CA ASP A 148 -8.82 4.43 10.53
C ASP A 148 -10.05 5.28 10.17
N VAL A 149 -10.92 4.74 9.29
CA VAL A 149 -12.20 5.40 8.96
C VAL A 149 -13.12 5.45 10.18
N ASP A 150 -13.83 6.55 10.35
CA ASP A 150 -15.04 6.60 11.17
C ASP A 150 -16.25 6.29 10.29
N THR A 151 -16.90 5.16 10.56
CA THR A 151 -17.97 4.68 9.68
C THR A 151 -19.25 5.56 9.73
N ALA A 152 -19.40 6.41 10.76
CA ALA A 152 -20.46 7.40 10.81
C ALA A 152 -20.22 8.57 9.84
N ASP A 153 -18.93 8.96 9.67
CA ASP A 153 -18.52 10.11 8.87
C ASP A 153 -17.70 9.70 7.63
N TYR A 154 -17.84 8.45 7.18
CA TYR A 154 -16.97 7.90 6.13
C TYR A 154 -17.02 8.68 4.81
N LYS A 155 -18.14 9.33 4.52
CA LYS A 155 -18.31 10.09 3.26
C LYS A 155 -17.41 11.30 3.23
N ASP A 156 -17.48 12.14 4.26
CA ASP A 156 -16.66 13.34 4.36
C ASP A 156 -15.17 12.99 4.42
N GLN A 157 -14.81 11.96 5.22
CA GLN A 157 -13.43 11.47 5.30
C GLN A 157 -12.92 10.93 3.97
N THR A 158 -13.77 10.25 3.19
CA THR A 158 -13.41 9.74 1.86
C THR A 158 -13.21 10.87 0.86
N ASP A 159 -14.14 11.85 0.82
CA ASP A 159 -14.06 13.01 -0.08
C ASP A 159 -12.78 13.80 0.19
N GLU A 160 -12.49 14.09 1.45
CA GLU A 160 -11.28 14.79 1.86
C GLU A 160 -9.99 13.97 1.56
N ALA A 161 -9.99 12.66 1.81
CA ALA A 161 -8.84 11.80 1.53
C ALA A 161 -8.55 11.74 0.02
N ALA A 162 -9.58 11.63 -0.82
CA ALA A 162 -9.42 11.61 -2.27
C ALA A 162 -8.83 12.93 -2.80
N ALA A 163 -9.39 14.07 -2.38
CA ALA A 163 -8.88 15.39 -2.75
C ALA A 163 -7.44 15.60 -2.25
N PHE A 164 -7.16 15.24 -0.99
CA PHE A 164 -5.84 15.35 -0.40
C PHE A 164 -4.80 14.50 -1.15
N LEU A 165 -5.07 13.23 -1.43
CA LEU A 165 -4.15 12.36 -2.16
C LEU A 165 -4.01 12.75 -3.63
N ASN A 166 -5.03 13.35 -4.23
CA ASN A 166 -4.95 13.87 -5.60
C ASN A 166 -4.02 15.09 -5.71
N SER A 167 -3.85 15.86 -4.64
CA SER A 167 -3.02 17.07 -4.63
C SER A 167 -1.52 16.82 -4.77
N PHE A 168 -1.05 15.57 -4.61
CA PHE A 168 0.37 15.22 -4.69
C PHE A 168 0.80 14.75 -6.07
N ALA A 169 2.07 15.00 -6.39
CA ALA A 169 2.73 14.48 -7.58
C ALA A 169 3.13 13.02 -7.34
N TRP A 170 2.32 12.08 -7.78
CA TRP A 170 2.58 10.64 -7.67
C TRP A 170 3.79 10.24 -8.54
N PRO A 171 4.61 9.26 -8.09
CA PRO A 171 5.80 8.85 -8.86
C PRO A 171 5.45 8.20 -10.19
N VAL A 172 4.27 7.57 -10.26
CA VAL A 172 3.73 6.92 -11.46
C VAL A 172 2.28 7.34 -11.67
N LYS A 173 1.80 7.25 -12.92
CA LYS A 173 0.46 7.68 -13.31
C LYS A 173 -0.63 6.90 -12.58
N GLN A 174 -0.49 5.57 -12.49
CA GLN A 174 -1.44 4.74 -11.76
C GLN A 174 -1.28 4.93 -10.26
N ARG A 175 -2.33 5.39 -9.59
CA ARG A 175 -2.38 5.73 -8.17
C ARG A 175 -3.06 4.61 -7.39
N TYR A 176 -2.29 3.62 -6.94
CA TYR A 176 -2.82 2.43 -6.31
C TYR A 176 -3.35 2.71 -4.90
N VAL A 177 -4.61 2.36 -4.65
CA VAL A 177 -5.29 2.53 -3.35
C VAL A 177 -5.99 1.24 -2.97
N SER A 178 -5.59 0.65 -1.83
CA SER A 178 -6.30 -0.46 -1.17
C SER A 178 -7.28 0.10 -0.14
N VAL A 179 -8.54 -0.30 -0.26
CA VAL A 179 -9.63 0.30 0.52
C VAL A 179 -9.81 -0.45 1.83
N TYR A 180 -9.02 -0.05 2.84
CA TYR A 180 -8.95 -0.62 4.20
C TYR A 180 -8.28 -1.99 4.29
N ASN A 181 -8.33 -2.61 5.48
CA ASN A 181 -7.63 -3.84 5.82
C ASN A 181 -8.56 -4.86 6.47
N GLU A 182 -8.54 -6.10 6.00
CA GLU A 182 -9.20 -7.28 6.55
C GLU A 182 -10.60 -7.02 7.15
N PRO A 183 -11.56 -6.48 6.37
CA PRO A 183 -12.85 -6.02 6.91
C PRO A 183 -13.71 -7.16 7.47
N ASN A 184 -13.36 -8.41 7.17
CA ASN A 184 -14.01 -9.59 7.71
C ASN A 184 -13.46 -10.03 9.09
N ASP A 185 -12.55 -9.24 9.68
CA ASP A 185 -12.01 -9.43 11.02
C ASP A 185 -12.24 -8.19 11.88
N ALA A 186 -12.96 -8.34 12.99
CA ALA A 186 -13.29 -7.26 13.90
C ALA A 186 -12.06 -6.56 14.50
N ALA A 187 -10.89 -7.24 14.56
CA ALA A 187 -9.66 -6.63 15.02
C ALA A 187 -9.21 -5.48 14.10
N PHE A 188 -9.54 -5.54 12.82
CA PHE A 188 -9.18 -4.55 11.80
C PHE A 188 -10.36 -3.71 11.34
N TRP A 189 -11.61 -4.14 11.58
CA TRP A 189 -12.82 -3.41 11.20
C TRP A 189 -13.58 -2.88 12.43
N ARG A 190 -12.94 -1.99 13.19
CA ARG A 190 -13.55 -1.20 14.29
C ARG A 190 -14.29 -2.02 15.35
N GLY A 191 -13.82 -3.23 15.64
CA GLY A 191 -14.39 -4.10 16.66
C GLY A 191 -15.65 -4.84 16.23
N LYS A 192 -16.02 -4.83 14.93
CA LYS A 192 -17.21 -5.52 14.41
C LYS A 192 -16.94 -6.19 13.06
N VAL A 193 -17.82 -7.09 12.67
CA VAL A 193 -17.86 -7.71 11.35
C VAL A 193 -19.15 -7.26 10.67
N ASP A 194 -19.05 -6.35 9.70
CA ASP A 194 -20.19 -5.73 9.05
C ASP A 194 -19.98 -5.64 7.52
N PRO A 195 -20.34 -6.70 6.78
CA PRO A 195 -20.12 -6.77 5.34
C PRO A 195 -20.96 -5.75 4.55
N GLU A 196 -22.15 -5.40 5.04
CA GLU A 196 -23.01 -4.44 4.34
C GLU A 196 -22.47 -3.01 4.48
N GLU A 197 -22.02 -2.63 5.68
CA GLU A 197 -21.38 -1.34 5.91
C GLU A 197 -20.10 -1.21 5.06
N TYR A 198 -19.24 -2.26 5.08
CA TYR A 198 -18.03 -2.22 4.27
C TYR A 198 -18.34 -2.13 2.77
N ALA A 199 -19.37 -2.82 2.28
CA ALA A 199 -19.79 -2.74 0.88
C ALA A 199 -20.22 -1.33 0.48
N ASP A 200 -21.01 -0.63 1.33
CA ASP A 200 -21.40 0.75 1.10
C ASP A 200 -20.18 1.70 1.07
N ILE A 201 -19.26 1.53 2.01
CA ILE A 201 -18.02 2.32 2.11
C ILE A 201 -17.12 2.07 0.90
N LEU A 202 -16.87 0.80 0.53
CA LEU A 202 -16.06 0.44 -0.63
C LEU A 202 -16.64 1.06 -1.92
N ASN A 203 -17.96 0.91 -2.11
CA ASN A 203 -18.64 1.45 -3.28
C ASN A 203 -18.55 2.98 -3.37
N TYR A 204 -18.72 3.67 -2.24
CA TYR A 204 -18.60 5.12 -2.17
C TYR A 204 -17.15 5.55 -2.45
N THR A 205 -16.17 4.91 -1.81
CA THR A 205 -14.75 5.21 -1.97
C THR A 205 -14.31 5.07 -3.42
N ILE A 206 -14.66 3.96 -4.10
CA ILE A 206 -14.36 3.78 -5.53
C ILE A 206 -14.94 4.93 -6.35
N LYS A 207 -16.21 5.28 -6.12
CA LYS A 207 -16.89 6.34 -6.86
C LYS A 207 -16.19 7.70 -6.69
N ILE A 208 -15.84 8.06 -5.45
CA ILE A 208 -15.24 9.37 -5.15
C ILE A 208 -13.83 9.47 -5.68
N PHE A 209 -12.97 8.46 -5.42
CA PHE A 209 -11.61 8.48 -5.92
C PHE A 209 -11.57 8.54 -7.46
N LYS A 210 -12.40 7.75 -8.15
CA LYS A 210 -12.49 7.80 -9.62
C LYS A 210 -13.05 9.11 -10.16
N LYS A 211 -13.95 9.75 -9.44
CA LYS A 211 -14.48 11.09 -9.79
C LYS A 211 -13.39 12.15 -9.63
N GLU A 212 -12.60 12.06 -8.54
CA GLU A 212 -11.53 13.00 -8.26
C GLU A 212 -10.41 12.91 -9.31
N ASN A 213 -9.98 11.69 -9.63
CA ASN A 213 -9.02 11.44 -10.70
C ASN A 213 -9.15 10.01 -11.23
N SER A 214 -9.32 9.83 -12.54
CA SER A 214 -9.46 8.52 -13.17
C SER A 214 -8.20 7.64 -13.06
N ASP A 215 -7.03 8.22 -12.76
CA ASP A 215 -5.77 7.51 -12.58
C ASP A 215 -5.68 6.76 -11.22
N PHE A 216 -6.61 7.01 -10.29
CA PHE A 216 -6.73 6.19 -9.08
C PHE A 216 -7.11 4.75 -9.47
N PHE A 217 -6.30 3.81 -9.02
CA PHE A 217 -6.44 2.39 -9.27
C PHE A 217 -6.92 1.69 -7.98
N MET A 218 -8.19 1.30 -7.97
CA MET A 218 -8.89 0.90 -6.76
C MET A 218 -8.83 -0.60 -6.52
N LEU A 219 -8.30 -0.99 -5.36
CA LEU A 219 -8.26 -2.35 -4.84
C LEU A 219 -9.25 -2.48 -3.67
N ASN A 220 -9.76 -3.69 -3.44
CA ASN A 220 -10.47 -4.00 -2.20
C ASN A 220 -9.53 -3.88 -0.98
N GLY A 221 -10.08 -3.81 0.23
CA GLY A 221 -9.38 -4.23 1.43
C GLY A 221 -9.22 -5.75 1.37
N ALA A 222 -7.96 -6.21 1.35
CA ALA A 222 -7.72 -7.65 1.30
C ALA A 222 -8.36 -8.34 2.50
N PHE A 223 -8.91 -9.52 2.29
CA PHE A 223 -9.57 -10.28 3.35
C PHE A 223 -8.58 -11.16 4.10
N ASN A 224 -8.84 -11.39 5.39
CA ASN A 224 -8.32 -12.57 6.08
C ASN A 224 -9.01 -13.80 5.46
N ILE A 225 -8.42 -14.29 4.36
CA ILE A 225 -9.06 -15.32 3.52
C ILE A 225 -9.22 -16.66 4.24
N SER A 226 -8.38 -16.93 5.23
CA SER A 226 -8.39 -18.16 6.02
C SER A 226 -9.24 -18.07 7.27
N ALA A 227 -9.83 -16.91 7.59
CA ALA A 227 -10.63 -16.72 8.79
C ALA A 227 -11.85 -17.66 8.83
N PRO A 228 -12.08 -18.34 9.95
CA PRO A 228 -13.31 -19.08 10.18
C PRO A 228 -14.44 -18.14 10.63
N ASN A 229 -15.67 -18.64 10.64
CA ASN A 229 -16.78 -17.97 11.30
C ASN A 229 -16.64 -18.08 12.82
N THR A 230 -16.52 -16.94 13.49
CA THR A 230 -16.47 -16.82 14.96
C THR A 230 -17.29 -15.61 15.42
N ALA A 231 -17.21 -15.24 16.68
CA ALA A 231 -17.83 -14.01 17.19
C ALA A 231 -17.14 -12.72 16.64
N THR A 232 -15.90 -12.83 16.18
CA THR A 232 -15.08 -11.68 15.75
C THR A 232 -14.56 -11.78 14.33
N THR A 233 -14.79 -12.88 13.62
CA THR A 233 -14.39 -13.09 12.24
C THR A 233 -15.53 -13.74 11.44
N MET A 234 -15.58 -13.47 10.16
CA MET A 234 -16.47 -14.12 9.19
C MET A 234 -15.66 -14.75 8.07
N ASP A 235 -16.09 -15.95 7.63
CA ASP A 235 -15.57 -16.54 6.40
C ASP A 235 -15.59 -15.54 5.27
N ALA A 236 -14.47 -15.39 4.57
CA ALA A 236 -14.32 -14.35 3.56
C ALA A 236 -15.33 -14.50 2.39
N VAL A 237 -15.65 -15.74 1.99
CA VAL A 237 -16.61 -15.98 0.90
C VAL A 237 -18.01 -15.61 1.33
N GLU A 238 -18.43 -15.97 2.56
CA GLU A 238 -19.70 -15.56 3.12
C GLU A 238 -19.79 -14.02 3.26
N TYR A 239 -18.69 -13.41 3.69
CA TYR A 239 -18.57 -11.95 3.77
C TYR A 239 -18.79 -11.28 2.40
N MET A 240 -18.11 -11.78 1.37
CA MET A 240 -18.24 -11.31 -0.01
C MET A 240 -19.66 -11.52 -0.57
N GLU A 241 -20.34 -12.63 -0.23
CA GLU A 241 -21.72 -12.86 -0.63
C GLU A 241 -22.67 -11.79 -0.06
N LYS A 242 -22.50 -11.46 1.23
CA LYS A 242 -23.29 -10.38 1.88
C LYS A 242 -22.96 -9.00 1.29
N MET A 243 -21.69 -8.72 1.01
CA MET A 243 -21.29 -7.48 0.31
C MET A 243 -21.97 -7.35 -1.05
N ASN A 244 -21.93 -8.42 -1.85
CA ASN A 244 -22.56 -8.41 -3.18
C ASN A 244 -24.09 -8.36 -3.10
N GLY A 245 -24.69 -8.95 -2.06
CA GLY A 245 -26.12 -8.83 -1.77
C GLY A 245 -26.53 -7.38 -1.45
N LYS A 246 -25.67 -6.63 -0.78
CA LYS A 246 -25.89 -5.21 -0.45
C LYS A 246 -25.65 -4.29 -1.65
N VAL A 247 -24.56 -4.51 -2.38
CA VAL A 247 -24.18 -3.72 -3.56
C VAL A 247 -23.91 -4.66 -4.71
N ASP A 248 -24.90 -4.87 -5.56
CA ASP A 248 -24.78 -5.77 -6.70
C ASP A 248 -23.59 -5.40 -7.60
N GLY A 249 -22.79 -6.40 -7.95
CA GLY A 249 -21.62 -6.26 -8.81
C GLY A 249 -20.49 -5.41 -8.21
N ILE A 250 -20.41 -5.28 -6.89
CA ILE A 250 -19.37 -4.45 -6.21
C ILE A 250 -17.96 -4.81 -6.68
N PHE A 251 -17.65 -6.10 -6.85
CA PHE A 251 -16.33 -6.56 -7.27
C PHE A 251 -16.00 -6.23 -8.73
N LYS A 252 -17.02 -6.02 -9.58
CA LYS A 252 -16.83 -5.59 -10.99
C LYS A 252 -16.34 -4.14 -11.10
N LYS A 253 -16.43 -3.36 -10.03
CA LYS A 253 -16.01 -1.95 -9.98
C LYS A 253 -14.53 -1.77 -9.64
N LEU A 254 -13.86 -2.81 -9.12
CA LEU A 254 -12.44 -2.78 -8.78
C LEU A 254 -11.57 -2.78 -10.04
N ASP A 255 -10.38 -2.18 -9.96
CA ASP A 255 -9.39 -2.19 -11.05
C ASP A 255 -8.40 -3.33 -10.91
N GLY A 256 -8.18 -3.85 -9.71
CA GLY A 256 -7.35 -4.99 -9.36
C GLY A 256 -7.82 -5.64 -8.07
N TRP A 257 -7.14 -6.69 -7.66
CA TRP A 257 -7.49 -7.48 -6.48
C TRP A 257 -6.36 -7.47 -5.45
N ALA A 258 -6.63 -7.00 -4.24
CA ALA A 258 -5.73 -7.14 -3.09
C ALA A 258 -5.99 -8.47 -2.37
N SER A 259 -4.93 -9.21 -2.05
CA SER A 259 -5.00 -10.50 -1.37
C SER A 259 -4.02 -10.58 -0.21
N HIS A 260 -4.45 -11.13 0.93
CA HIS A 260 -3.60 -11.51 2.06
C HIS A 260 -3.37 -13.03 2.03
N ALA A 261 -2.37 -13.43 1.25
CA ALA A 261 -2.07 -14.82 0.98
C ALA A 261 -1.03 -15.37 1.97
N TYR A 262 -1.44 -15.61 3.22
CA TYR A 262 -0.56 -16.17 4.25
C TYR A 262 -0.55 -17.70 4.27
N PRO A 263 0.61 -18.33 4.53
CA PRO A 263 0.73 -19.79 4.66
C PRO A 263 0.18 -20.26 6.00
N GLN A 264 -0.99 -20.88 5.99
CA GLN A 264 -1.64 -21.40 7.19
C GLN A 264 -1.42 -22.92 7.35
N PRO A 265 -1.48 -23.46 8.57
CA PRO A 265 -1.84 -22.79 9.82
C PRO A 265 -0.67 -22.00 10.46
N ASN A 266 -1.02 -21.07 11.31
CA ASN A 266 -0.08 -20.33 12.17
C ASN A 266 1.09 -19.66 11.40
N PHE A 267 0.82 -19.15 10.19
CA PHE A 267 1.83 -18.52 9.32
C PHE A 267 3.09 -19.39 9.06
N SER A 268 2.94 -20.70 9.22
CA SER A 268 4.01 -21.69 9.10
C SER A 268 3.61 -22.85 8.16
N GLY A 269 2.58 -22.66 7.34
CA GLY A 269 2.11 -23.66 6.37
C GLY A 269 3.13 -23.93 5.26
N ASP A 270 2.94 -25.06 4.58
CA ASP A 270 3.79 -25.47 3.49
C ASP A 270 3.68 -24.53 2.27
N LEU A 271 4.82 -24.35 1.60
CA LEU A 271 4.95 -23.55 0.38
C LEU A 271 3.94 -23.96 -0.71
N ASP A 272 3.67 -25.26 -0.83
CA ASP A 272 2.87 -25.84 -1.92
C ASP A 272 1.39 -25.99 -1.57
N THR A 273 0.98 -25.54 -0.37
CA THR A 273 -0.43 -25.54 0.04
C THR A 273 -1.29 -24.80 -0.98
N GLU A 274 -2.38 -25.45 -1.42
CA GLU A 274 -3.34 -24.88 -2.36
C GLU A 274 -4.59 -24.33 -1.65
N GLY A 275 -5.39 -23.56 -2.41
CA GLY A 275 -6.63 -22.97 -1.91
C GLY A 275 -6.37 -21.82 -0.96
N ARG A 276 -7.33 -21.57 -0.07
CA ARG A 276 -7.38 -20.38 0.79
C ARG A 276 -6.26 -20.29 1.86
N ASN A 277 -5.60 -21.41 2.15
CA ASN A 277 -4.62 -21.52 3.24
C ASN A 277 -3.16 -21.43 2.75
N GLY A 278 -2.94 -21.14 1.48
CA GLY A 278 -1.60 -21.10 0.88
C GLY A 278 -1.22 -19.71 0.40
N ILE A 279 0.06 -19.56 0.06
CA ILE A 279 0.63 -18.33 -0.51
C ILE A 279 0.09 -17.98 -1.90
N ARG A 280 -0.76 -18.85 -2.47
CA ARG A 280 -1.47 -18.66 -3.72
C ARG A 280 -2.98 -18.52 -3.51
N ALA A 281 -3.41 -18.09 -2.31
CA ALA A 281 -4.83 -17.91 -1.98
C ALA A 281 -5.57 -17.01 -2.98
N TYR A 282 -4.87 -16.05 -3.60
CA TYR A 282 -5.43 -15.22 -4.66
C TYR A 282 -6.01 -16.00 -5.84
N LYS A 283 -5.47 -17.19 -6.18
CA LYS A 283 -6.06 -18.07 -7.21
C LYS A 283 -7.45 -18.57 -6.81
N TYR A 284 -7.59 -18.94 -5.55
CA TYR A 284 -8.88 -19.32 -4.98
C TYR A 284 -9.84 -18.12 -4.99
N GLU A 285 -9.38 -16.94 -4.57
CA GLU A 285 -10.19 -15.71 -4.56
C GLU A 285 -10.64 -15.34 -5.98
N LEU A 286 -9.77 -15.37 -6.97
CA LEU A 286 -10.10 -15.10 -8.38
C LEU A 286 -11.13 -16.10 -8.91
N SER A 287 -11.04 -17.40 -8.54
CA SER A 287 -12.05 -18.40 -8.93
C SER A 287 -13.42 -18.06 -8.33
N ILE A 288 -13.47 -17.66 -7.06
CA ILE A 288 -14.72 -17.23 -6.39
C ILE A 288 -15.28 -15.97 -7.06
N LEU A 289 -14.45 -14.99 -7.38
CA LEU A 289 -14.88 -13.77 -8.09
C LEU A 289 -15.51 -14.09 -9.44
N LYS A 290 -14.92 -15.01 -10.19
CA LYS A 290 -15.42 -15.45 -11.48
C LYS A 290 -16.70 -16.27 -11.34
N ASP A 291 -16.65 -17.34 -10.55
CA ASP A 291 -17.69 -18.38 -10.54
C ASP A 291 -18.94 -17.95 -9.76
N LYS A 292 -18.78 -17.21 -8.66
CA LYS A 292 -19.91 -16.75 -7.83
C LYS A 292 -20.38 -15.34 -8.17
N PHE A 293 -19.48 -14.42 -8.51
CA PHE A 293 -19.83 -13.00 -8.69
C PHE A 293 -19.77 -12.54 -10.15
N GLY A 294 -19.43 -13.44 -11.09
CA GLY A 294 -19.43 -13.14 -12.51
C GLY A 294 -18.46 -12.04 -12.91
N VAL A 295 -17.32 -11.96 -12.23
CA VAL A 295 -16.22 -11.04 -12.57
C VAL A 295 -15.41 -11.69 -13.70
N ASN A 296 -15.69 -11.29 -14.94
CA ASN A 296 -15.08 -11.88 -16.15
C ASN A 296 -13.95 -11.03 -16.76
N LYS A 297 -13.61 -9.91 -16.12
CA LYS A 297 -12.47 -9.09 -16.53
C LYS A 297 -11.20 -9.55 -15.80
N ASP A 298 -10.06 -9.35 -16.43
CA ASP A 298 -8.77 -9.57 -15.80
C ASP A 298 -8.58 -8.56 -14.65
N LEU A 299 -8.29 -9.06 -13.47
CA LEU A 299 -7.94 -8.28 -12.30
C LEU A 299 -6.50 -8.57 -11.93
N PRO A 300 -5.56 -7.65 -12.17
CA PRO A 300 -4.19 -7.83 -11.68
C PRO A 300 -4.20 -7.95 -10.15
N VAL A 301 -3.44 -8.92 -9.64
CA VAL A 301 -3.39 -9.27 -8.24
C VAL A 301 -2.26 -8.53 -7.55
N PHE A 302 -2.58 -7.89 -6.45
CA PHE A 302 -1.63 -7.31 -5.52
C PHE A 302 -1.66 -8.15 -4.24
N ILE A 303 -0.61 -8.94 -4.00
CA ILE A 303 -0.46 -9.66 -2.73
C ILE A 303 0.05 -8.62 -1.73
N THR A 304 -0.91 -7.95 -1.07
CA THR A 304 -0.64 -6.79 -0.21
C THR A 304 -0.09 -7.17 1.16
N GLU A 305 -0.32 -8.41 1.60
CA GLU A 305 0.38 -8.99 2.73
C GLU A 305 0.59 -10.49 2.52
N THR A 306 1.77 -10.97 2.93
CA THR A 306 2.14 -12.38 2.96
C THR A 306 3.43 -12.54 3.76
N GLY A 307 3.84 -13.77 4.01
CA GLY A 307 5.11 -14.09 4.67
C GLY A 307 4.98 -15.25 5.64
N TRP A 308 6.13 -15.79 6.00
CA TRP A 308 6.26 -16.75 7.09
C TRP A 308 6.76 -16.02 8.32
N ALA A 309 6.09 -16.23 9.46
CA ALA A 309 6.58 -15.76 10.74
C ALA A 309 7.87 -16.50 11.09
N HIS A 310 8.85 -15.78 11.63
CA HIS A 310 10.09 -16.37 12.11
C HIS A 310 10.19 -16.34 13.63
N ALA A 311 10.97 -17.27 14.20
CA ALA A 311 11.05 -17.48 15.65
C ALA A 311 11.71 -16.31 16.40
N GLU A 312 12.57 -15.59 15.73
CA GLU A 312 13.32 -14.46 16.27
C GLU A 312 12.41 -13.23 16.34
N GLY A 313 12.30 -12.65 17.52
CA GLY A 313 11.51 -11.47 17.82
C GLY A 313 11.96 -10.90 19.16
N GLU A 314 11.19 -9.98 19.73
CA GLU A 314 11.41 -9.48 21.09
C GLU A 314 11.38 -10.64 22.11
N VAL A 315 10.48 -11.59 21.87
CA VAL A 315 10.42 -12.87 22.61
C VAL A 315 10.53 -14.01 21.59
N TYR A 316 11.52 -14.89 21.77
CA TYR A 316 11.70 -16.04 20.88
C TYR A 316 10.50 -16.98 20.91
N ASN A 317 9.96 -17.32 19.75
CA ASN A 317 8.82 -18.22 19.61
C ASN A 317 9.18 -19.46 18.79
N SER A 318 9.39 -20.58 19.48
CA SER A 318 9.78 -21.86 18.86
C SER A 318 8.69 -22.53 18.01
N SER A 319 7.46 -22.00 17.98
CA SER A 319 6.40 -22.49 17.09
C SER A 319 6.50 -21.98 15.66
N TYR A 320 7.35 -20.97 15.44
CA TYR A 320 7.63 -20.43 14.11
C TYR A 320 8.93 -21.03 13.53
N PHE A 321 9.12 -20.84 12.24
CA PHE A 321 10.37 -21.21 11.57
C PHE A 321 11.55 -20.34 12.04
N SER A 322 12.78 -20.80 11.88
CA SER A 322 13.92 -19.88 11.97
C SER A 322 13.86 -18.83 10.85
N SER A 323 14.50 -17.66 11.04
CA SER A 323 14.55 -16.62 10.02
C SER A 323 15.18 -17.14 8.71
N ASP A 324 16.14 -18.07 8.78
CA ASP A 324 16.73 -18.72 7.60
C ASP A 324 15.70 -19.58 6.84
N LYS A 325 14.87 -20.34 7.58
CA LYS A 325 13.84 -21.17 6.96
C LYS A 325 12.71 -20.33 6.36
N ALA A 326 12.30 -19.27 7.04
CA ALA A 326 11.35 -18.30 6.49
C ALA A 326 11.90 -17.66 5.21
N ALA A 327 13.19 -17.30 5.19
CA ALA A 327 13.88 -16.76 4.03
C ALA A 327 13.95 -17.75 2.85
N GLU A 328 14.22 -19.01 3.12
CA GLU A 328 14.19 -20.08 2.10
C GLU A 328 12.80 -20.20 1.47
N ASN A 329 11.77 -20.19 2.29
CA ASN A 329 10.39 -20.31 1.84
C ASN A 329 9.96 -19.10 1.00
N ILE A 330 10.28 -17.87 1.43
CA ILE A 330 9.94 -16.66 0.67
C ILE A 330 10.67 -16.62 -0.68
N LYS A 331 11.95 -17.03 -0.71
CA LYS A 331 12.69 -17.18 -1.97
C LYS A 331 12.00 -18.14 -2.92
N LYS A 332 11.62 -19.33 -2.45
CA LYS A 332 10.94 -20.34 -3.26
C LYS A 332 9.58 -19.84 -3.73
N ALA A 333 8.85 -19.07 -2.91
CA ALA A 333 7.58 -18.47 -3.28
C ALA A 333 7.73 -17.53 -4.47
N TYR A 334 8.73 -16.65 -4.44
CA TYR A 334 9.04 -15.79 -5.59
C TYR A 334 9.43 -16.62 -6.82
N GLU A 335 10.43 -17.51 -6.72
CA GLU A 335 11.01 -18.22 -7.87
C GLU A 335 10.06 -19.27 -8.48
N LYS A 336 9.27 -19.95 -7.66
CA LYS A 336 8.40 -21.03 -8.10
C LYS A 336 7.05 -20.53 -8.59
N TYR A 337 6.50 -19.48 -7.94
CA TYR A 337 5.13 -19.05 -8.15
C TYR A 337 5.01 -17.59 -8.60
N TRP A 338 5.24 -16.62 -7.74
CA TRP A 338 4.81 -15.24 -7.97
C TRP A 338 5.45 -14.57 -9.19
N LEU A 339 6.73 -14.82 -9.46
CA LEU A 339 7.41 -14.25 -10.62
C LEU A 339 6.92 -14.83 -11.94
N LYS A 340 6.42 -16.07 -11.93
CA LYS A 340 5.94 -16.80 -13.12
C LYS A 340 4.46 -16.61 -13.39
N ASP A 341 3.73 -16.02 -12.46
CA ASP A 341 2.28 -15.86 -12.53
C ASP A 341 1.93 -14.49 -13.08
N ASP A 342 1.41 -14.42 -14.29
CA ASP A 342 1.09 -13.16 -14.97
C ASP A 342 -0.06 -12.41 -14.30
N ASP A 343 -0.90 -13.08 -13.52
CA ASP A 343 -1.94 -12.42 -12.73
C ASP A 343 -1.34 -11.55 -11.62
N VAL A 344 -0.14 -11.89 -11.10
CA VAL A 344 0.49 -11.18 -9.98
C VAL A 344 1.18 -9.91 -10.47
N ALA A 345 0.68 -8.77 -10.04
CA ALA A 345 1.25 -7.44 -10.32
C ALA A 345 2.32 -7.03 -9.31
N ALA A 346 2.07 -7.26 -8.03
CA ALA A 346 2.98 -6.89 -6.94
C ALA A 346 2.85 -7.85 -5.75
N VAL A 347 3.96 -8.00 -5.02
CA VAL A 347 4.00 -8.73 -3.74
C VAL A 347 4.67 -7.83 -2.72
N THR A 348 3.94 -7.43 -1.68
CA THR A 348 4.43 -6.60 -0.59
C THR A 348 4.37 -7.38 0.73
N PRO A 349 5.37 -8.24 1.02
CA PRO A 349 5.37 -8.98 2.27
C PRO A 349 5.25 -8.07 3.48
N PHE A 350 4.54 -8.51 4.47
CA PHE A 350 4.48 -7.87 5.78
C PHE A 350 5.69 -8.36 6.58
N THR A 351 6.64 -7.56 7.02
CA THR A 351 6.79 -6.10 6.92
C THR A 351 8.27 -5.72 7.06
N ILE A 352 8.66 -4.49 6.73
CA ILE A 352 10.05 -4.08 6.94
C ILE A 352 10.43 -4.17 8.43
N TRP A 353 9.60 -3.64 9.32
CA TRP A 353 9.73 -3.75 10.78
C TRP A 353 8.39 -3.51 11.45
N TYR A 354 8.13 -4.25 12.52
CA TYR A 354 7.01 -4.02 13.42
C TYR A 354 7.40 -4.42 14.85
N LYS A 355 6.70 -3.85 15.82
CA LYS A 355 6.82 -4.22 17.23
C LYS A 355 6.01 -5.47 17.57
N ALA A 356 6.30 -6.08 18.71
CA ALA A 356 5.48 -7.19 19.23
C ALA A 356 3.98 -6.83 19.30
N PRO A 357 3.08 -7.79 19.02
CA PRO A 357 3.33 -9.20 18.76
C PRO A 357 3.60 -9.57 17.27
N TYR A 358 3.72 -8.58 16.37
CA TYR A 358 3.92 -8.81 14.93
C TYR A 358 5.39 -8.68 14.50
N ASP A 359 6.32 -8.51 15.44
CA ASP A 359 7.77 -8.42 15.24
C ASP A 359 8.35 -9.68 14.58
N HIS A 360 7.71 -10.84 14.73
CA HIS A 360 8.03 -12.09 14.04
C HIS A 360 7.89 -12.04 12.50
N PHE A 361 7.30 -10.99 11.97
CA PHE A 361 7.22 -10.73 10.52
C PHE A 361 8.24 -9.71 10.04
N SER A 362 9.03 -9.13 10.94
CA SER A 362 10.00 -8.09 10.61
C SER A 362 11.13 -8.63 9.74
N TRP A 363 11.51 -7.88 8.72
CA TRP A 363 12.63 -8.22 7.83
C TRP A 363 13.93 -7.55 8.26
N VAL A 364 13.84 -6.56 9.15
CA VAL A 364 14.97 -5.97 9.86
C VAL A 364 14.65 -5.90 11.35
N ARG A 365 15.68 -5.78 12.18
CA ARG A 365 15.57 -5.52 13.60
C ARG A 365 15.26 -4.04 13.85
N GLU A 366 15.01 -3.67 15.09
CA GLU A 366 14.79 -2.27 15.50
C GLU A 366 15.99 -1.36 15.17
N ASP A 367 17.21 -1.90 15.21
CA ASP A 367 18.46 -1.22 14.81
C ASP A 367 18.76 -1.28 13.31
N TYR A 368 17.75 -1.67 12.49
CA TYR A 368 17.82 -1.82 11.05
C TYR A 368 18.77 -2.93 10.53
N VAL A 369 19.27 -3.80 11.41
CA VAL A 369 20.06 -4.96 11.00
C VAL A 369 19.16 -5.99 10.31
N PRO A 370 19.45 -6.41 9.07
CA PRO A 370 18.62 -7.35 8.33
C PRO A 370 18.50 -8.73 8.97
N TYR A 371 17.29 -9.31 8.88
CA TYR A 371 17.08 -10.74 8.98
C TYR A 371 17.34 -11.43 7.62
N SER A 372 17.42 -12.75 7.63
CA SER A 372 17.73 -13.56 6.45
C SER A 372 16.77 -13.34 5.28
N SER A 373 15.48 -13.06 5.53
CA SER A 373 14.49 -12.77 4.49
C SER A 373 14.84 -11.53 3.67
N TYR A 374 15.31 -10.45 4.32
CA TYR A 374 15.72 -9.24 3.63
C TYR A 374 16.89 -9.50 2.67
N GLU A 375 18.00 -10.06 3.16
CA GLU A 375 19.18 -10.29 2.33
C GLU A 375 18.91 -11.32 1.23
N THR A 376 18.11 -12.34 1.51
CA THR A 376 17.72 -13.36 0.53
C THR A 376 16.93 -12.72 -0.61
N VAL A 377 15.88 -11.93 -0.34
CA VAL A 377 15.06 -11.31 -1.39
C VAL A 377 15.82 -10.21 -2.12
N LYS A 378 16.68 -9.45 -1.43
CA LYS A 378 17.57 -8.48 -2.02
C LYS A 378 18.50 -9.13 -3.06
N SER A 379 18.98 -10.35 -2.82
CA SER A 379 19.85 -11.08 -3.73
C SER A 379 19.15 -11.67 -4.96
N LEU A 380 17.81 -11.79 -4.96
CA LEU A 380 17.07 -12.34 -6.08
C LEU A 380 17.22 -11.48 -7.35
N LYS A 381 17.30 -12.14 -8.50
CA LYS A 381 17.30 -11.47 -9.80
C LYS A 381 15.94 -10.79 -10.02
N LYS A 382 15.99 -9.51 -10.35
CA LYS A 382 14.81 -8.68 -10.65
C LYS A 382 14.89 -8.17 -12.09
N ILE A 383 13.80 -7.57 -12.53
CA ILE A 383 13.76 -6.81 -13.79
C ILE A 383 13.43 -5.36 -13.46
N ALA A 384 13.94 -4.45 -14.24
CA ALA A 384 13.55 -3.04 -14.13
C ALA A 384 12.09 -2.90 -14.57
N GLY A 385 11.26 -2.37 -13.70
CA GLY A 385 9.91 -1.93 -14.03
C GLY A 385 9.95 -0.77 -15.03
N ASN A 386 8.89 -0.65 -15.83
CA ASN A 386 8.77 0.45 -16.79
C ASN A 386 7.33 1.04 -16.73
N PRO A 387 6.95 1.69 -15.61
CA PRO A 387 5.64 2.34 -15.49
C PRO A 387 5.58 3.64 -16.28
N GLU A 388 4.36 4.18 -16.46
CA GLU A 388 4.19 5.60 -16.84
C GLU A 388 4.62 6.45 -15.64
N LYS A 389 5.86 6.94 -15.66
CA LYS A 389 6.50 7.65 -14.55
C LYS A 389 6.42 9.15 -14.70
N LEU A 390 6.43 9.85 -13.57
CA LEU A 390 6.48 11.31 -13.52
C LEU A 390 7.87 11.80 -13.94
N GLU A 391 7.89 12.66 -14.93
CA GLU A 391 9.10 13.34 -15.41
C GLU A 391 8.93 14.86 -15.34
N THR A 392 10.04 15.57 -15.33
CA THR A 392 10.08 17.03 -15.36
C THR A 392 10.60 17.49 -16.71
N ALA A 393 9.89 18.39 -17.37
CA ALA A 393 10.40 19.09 -18.53
C ALA A 393 10.63 20.55 -18.20
N ARG A 394 11.67 21.11 -18.80
CA ARG A 394 11.98 22.54 -18.74
C ARG A 394 11.71 23.17 -20.10
N VAL A 395 10.90 24.20 -20.11
CA VAL A 395 10.77 25.07 -21.29
C VAL A 395 11.76 26.18 -21.10
N THR A 396 12.78 26.23 -21.99
CA THR A 396 13.60 27.42 -22.16
C THR A 396 12.84 28.35 -23.09
N SER A 397 12.66 29.61 -22.67
CA SER A 397 12.06 30.62 -23.52
C SER A 397 12.78 30.71 -24.86
N VAL A 398 11.99 30.86 -25.93
CA VAL A 398 12.48 31.04 -27.31
C VAL A 398 13.39 32.24 -27.35
N ASP A 399 14.55 32.09 -28.02
CA ASP A 399 15.52 33.14 -28.27
C ASP A 399 14.83 34.32 -28.94
N CYS A 400 15.09 35.52 -28.42
CA CYS A 400 14.79 36.76 -29.11
C CYS A 400 15.85 36.93 -30.23
N GLU A 401 15.48 36.72 -31.50
CA GLU A 401 16.22 37.27 -32.62
C GLU A 401 15.94 38.77 -32.78
#